data_41d3c601627d91a3627cd4945dc2d541
#
_entry.id   41d3c601627d91a3627cd4945dc2d541
#
_cell.length_a   1.000
_cell.length_b   1.000
_cell.length_c   1.000
_cell.angle_alpha   90.00
_cell.angle_beta   90.00
_cell.angle_gamma   90.00
#
_symmetry.space_group_name_H-M   'P 1'
#
loop_
_entity.id
_entity.type
_entity.pdbx_description
1 polymer ?
#
loop_
_entity_poly.entity_id
_entity_poly.type
_entity_poly.pdbx_seq_one_letter_code
_entity_poly.pdbx_strand_id
1 'polypeptide(L)'
;ILEKQVIVEREVIREVPVDRQVIVEKEVIREVVKEVPVDRVVIQEVLKEVIREVEKRVVVVATPMPQVKVKAKPMGTLNVGLKEMGPFFVHPAIMKNPQIFVQSTLPIGEGLLWQDLERNAQPLLADSWEISEDFLTWTWKLHEGVQFHKGYGEMTAEDVVYSMRGFVKSKHPRAGQIGKFWEAREGSSTPDKYTIVVHTGEPVVDLIAVGWHQTPGGASSFIVSKKQSDEIGVEAASKNVAATGPWEILDHRTGEFWRMRAVKDHWRQTPAFEELMVWEIPEESSRIAGFQTGQLDTFLMSFDTIPLVEKVKGASLVSVPDAVGMNLRIYGNWYPIEGVEPRPGYDGDLPWVSPTADVTTPEWETAVKVRMALLMAIDRDGLVETILSGRGHTKIPLHGYNNFMHLLEGRDWPAFSTEGAIALLAEAGYPDGFSITLTPSIRGAAAEVEGCEIIAQMWNDIGLDVNFQRIPYGTLRPTLVARTYQGATCHAGSPLSTPARGYGSYLSANPFNRGLEHPYQEDLMLRAQKEVDPVKRNQLEKDVGIFLLDNALTDLRYYTMDAVWPVGPRIEPWGEFVKTTDVRQINGYEFMQHRK
;
A
#
# COMPACT_ATOMS: atom_id res chain seq x y z
N ILE A 1 5.25 34.68 50.84
CA ILE A 1 4.78 35.30 49.57
C ILE A 1 4.22 34.15 48.74
N LEU A 2 2.90 34.14 48.50
CA LEU A 2 2.21 33.16 47.70
C LEU A 2 2.34 33.55 46.20
N GLU A 3 2.99 32.72 45.41
CA GLU A 3 2.97 32.84 43.96
C GLU A 3 1.55 32.51 43.45
N LYS A 4 0.93 33.49 42.81
CA LYS A 4 -0.32 33.26 42.10
C LYS A 4 0.00 33.11 40.63
N GLN A 5 -0.12 31.88 40.11
CA GLN A 5 -0.07 31.61 38.67
C GLN A 5 -1.45 31.86 38.09
N VAL A 6 -1.52 32.73 37.11
CA VAL A 6 -2.72 32.92 36.27
C VAL A 6 -2.45 32.31 34.92
N ILE A 7 -3.09 31.19 34.62
CA ILE A 7 -3.04 30.54 33.32
C ILE A 7 -4.19 31.06 32.47
N VAL A 8 -3.87 31.68 31.34
CA VAL A 8 -4.86 32.10 30.34
C VAL A 8 -4.65 31.21 29.12
N GLU A 9 -5.60 30.34 28.87
CA GLU A 9 -5.62 29.52 27.63
C GLU A 9 -6.40 30.27 26.56
N ARG A 10 -5.77 30.47 25.40
CA ARG A 10 -6.44 30.96 24.18
C ARG A 10 -6.25 29.97 23.06
N GLU A 11 -7.35 29.58 22.47
CA GLU A 11 -7.38 28.72 21.30
C GLU A 11 -7.48 29.59 20.04
N VAL A 12 -6.52 29.45 19.11
CA VAL A 12 -6.54 30.12 17.81
C VAL A 12 -6.65 29.05 16.74
N ILE A 13 -7.79 29.01 16.08
CA ILE A 13 -8.06 28.07 14.98
C ILE A 13 -7.78 28.80 13.67
N ARG A 14 -6.90 28.25 12.84
CA ARG A 14 -6.68 28.68 11.46
C ARG A 14 -7.00 27.54 10.51
N GLU A 15 -7.95 27.78 9.62
CA GLU A 15 -8.25 26.85 8.52
C GLU A 15 -7.32 27.15 7.34
N VAL A 16 -6.53 26.16 6.94
CA VAL A 16 -5.71 26.22 5.72
C VAL A 16 -6.32 25.25 4.71
N PRO A 17 -6.91 25.74 3.59
CA PRO A 17 -7.44 24.86 2.57
C PRO A 17 -6.28 24.17 1.83
N VAL A 18 -6.13 22.88 2.03
CA VAL A 18 -5.39 22.01 1.13
C VAL A 18 -6.42 21.13 0.46
N ASP A 19 -6.40 21.01 -0.86
CA ASP A 19 -7.45 20.36 -1.65
C ASP A 19 -8.05 19.13 -0.96
N ARG A 20 -9.29 19.30 -0.45
CA ARG A 20 -10.14 18.30 0.21
C ARG A 20 -9.71 17.74 1.58
N GLN A 21 -8.65 18.24 2.20
CA GLN A 21 -8.40 18.02 3.62
C GLN A 21 -8.37 19.39 4.33
N VAL A 22 -9.14 19.53 5.40
CA VAL A 22 -9.06 20.72 6.25
C VAL A 22 -8.00 20.43 7.30
N ILE A 23 -6.82 21.01 7.14
CA ILE A 23 -5.80 21.01 8.20
C ILE A 23 -6.16 22.15 9.15
N VAL A 24 -6.55 21.80 10.36
CA VAL A 24 -6.80 22.79 11.42
C VAL A 24 -5.53 22.89 12.26
N GLU A 25 -4.81 24.01 12.12
CA GLU A 25 -3.72 24.32 13.04
C GLU A 25 -4.32 24.87 14.34
N LYS A 26 -4.11 24.14 15.42
CA LYS A 26 -4.55 24.53 16.75
C LYS A 26 -3.36 25.03 17.56
N GLU A 27 -3.32 26.32 17.82
CA GLU A 27 -2.30 26.94 18.64
C GLU A 27 -2.85 27.14 20.07
N VAL A 28 -2.30 26.42 21.04
CA VAL A 28 -2.66 26.61 22.46
C VAL A 28 -1.59 27.47 23.10
N ILE A 29 -1.93 28.74 23.37
CA ILE A 29 -1.04 29.68 24.03
C ILE A 29 -1.28 29.61 25.53
N ARG A 30 -0.29 29.14 26.29
CA ARG A 30 -0.28 29.22 27.76
C ARG A 30 0.56 30.38 28.19
N GLU A 31 -0.05 31.42 28.75
CA GLU A 31 0.66 32.52 29.35
C GLU A 31 0.86 32.26 30.85
N VAL A 32 2.10 32.06 31.27
CA VAL A 32 2.44 31.96 32.68
C VAL A 32 3.01 33.31 33.12
N VAL A 33 2.27 34.03 33.95
CA VAL A 33 2.74 35.30 34.52
C VAL A 33 3.46 34.99 35.84
N LYS A 34 4.77 35.17 35.87
CA LYS A 34 5.58 35.15 37.12
C LYS A 34 5.73 36.56 37.67
N GLU A 35 5.28 36.77 38.90
CA GLU A 35 5.59 37.99 39.64
C GLU A 35 6.92 37.80 40.33
N VAL A 36 7.91 38.61 39.96
CA VAL A 36 9.23 38.63 40.64
C VAL A 36 9.29 39.77 41.64
N PRO A 37 9.55 39.53 42.94
CA PRO A 37 9.70 40.60 43.91
C PRO A 37 11.00 41.36 43.69
N VAL A 38 10.91 42.69 43.53
CA VAL A 38 12.09 43.57 43.52
C VAL A 38 12.16 44.32 44.85
N ASP A 39 13.24 44.07 45.63
CA ASP A 39 13.56 44.85 46.83
C ASP A 39 14.13 46.24 46.43
N ARG A 40 13.32 47.25 46.48
CA ARG A 40 13.55 48.64 46.95
C ARG A 40 12.54 49.61 46.34
N VAL A 41 12.05 50.44 47.24
CA VAL A 41 11.07 51.51 47.02
C VAL A 41 11.57 52.50 45.98
N VAL A 42 10.93 52.58 44.83
CA VAL A 42 10.46 53.76 44.06
C VAL A 42 9.82 53.23 42.78
N ILE A 43 8.50 53.37 42.68
CA ILE A 43 7.66 53.09 41.52
C ILE A 43 7.71 51.62 41.05
N GLN A 44 6.73 50.84 41.44
CA GLN A 44 6.54 49.43 40.99
C GLN A 44 6.15 49.40 39.49
N GLU A 45 7.13 49.23 38.63
CA GLU A 45 6.91 48.54 37.37
C GLU A 45 7.07 47.03 37.62
N VAL A 46 5.96 46.32 37.63
CA VAL A 46 5.97 44.87 37.68
C VAL A 46 6.46 44.39 36.30
N LEU A 47 7.73 43.93 36.25
CA LEU A 47 8.22 43.21 35.08
C LEU A 47 7.48 41.88 34.99
N LYS A 48 6.54 41.76 34.02
CA LYS A 48 5.86 40.53 33.67
C LYS A 48 6.73 39.79 32.67
N GLU A 49 7.34 38.72 33.10
CA GLU A 49 7.93 37.77 32.17
C GLU A 49 6.81 36.85 31.63
N VAL A 50 6.48 37.02 30.35
CA VAL A 50 5.51 36.19 29.68
C VAL A 50 6.28 35.04 28.98
N ILE A 51 6.25 33.87 29.57
CA ILE A 51 6.72 32.67 28.89
C ILE A 51 5.58 32.21 28.00
N ARG A 52 5.76 32.29 26.69
CA ARG A 52 4.85 31.69 25.71
C ARG A 52 5.29 30.27 25.40
N GLU A 53 4.57 29.32 25.91
CA GLU A 53 4.64 27.96 25.42
C GLU A 53 3.60 27.80 24.29
N VAL A 54 4.08 27.65 23.07
CA VAL A 54 3.24 27.39 21.90
C VAL A 54 3.32 25.91 21.61
N GLU A 55 2.29 25.18 21.96
CA GLU A 55 2.15 23.78 21.56
C GLU A 55 1.35 23.76 20.24
N LYS A 56 2.04 23.55 19.12
CA LYS A 56 1.39 23.37 17.82
C LYS A 56 1.03 21.92 17.65
N ARG A 57 -0.24 21.64 17.42
CA ARG A 57 -0.75 20.32 17.07
C ARG A 57 -1.37 20.39 15.67
N VAL A 58 -0.93 19.51 14.80
CA VAL A 58 -1.57 19.34 13.49
C VAL A 58 -2.72 18.36 13.68
N VAL A 59 -3.94 18.87 13.66
CA VAL A 59 -5.16 18.04 13.71
C VAL A 59 -5.62 17.81 12.28
N VAL A 60 -5.49 16.58 11.81
CA VAL A 60 -6.06 16.19 10.52
C VAL A 60 -7.50 15.73 10.76
N VAL A 61 -8.46 16.59 10.49
CA VAL A 61 -9.88 16.25 10.48
C VAL A 61 -10.23 15.79 9.06
N ALA A 62 -10.26 14.49 8.86
CA ALA A 62 -10.70 13.94 7.58
C ALA A 62 -12.22 13.98 7.48
N THR A 63 -12.73 14.22 6.28
CA THR A 63 -14.18 14.18 6.01
C THR A 63 -14.66 12.74 6.22
N PRO A 64 -15.67 12.47 7.06
CA PRO A 64 -16.19 11.13 7.25
C PRO A 64 -16.62 10.51 5.92
N MET A 65 -16.43 9.20 5.78
CA MET A 65 -16.96 8.46 4.63
C MET A 65 -18.41 8.83 4.39
N PRO A 66 -18.84 9.07 3.13
CA PRO A 66 -20.26 9.26 2.84
C PRO A 66 -21.04 8.05 3.39
N GLN A 67 -21.75 8.25 4.49
CA GLN A 67 -22.60 7.19 5.05
C GLN A 67 -23.83 7.08 4.15
N VAL A 68 -23.76 6.22 3.16
CA VAL A 68 -24.97 5.76 2.47
C VAL A 68 -25.67 4.79 3.44
N LYS A 69 -26.37 5.34 4.44
CA LYS A 69 -27.24 4.54 5.31
C LYS A 69 -28.45 4.07 4.52
N VAL A 70 -28.24 3.15 3.59
CA VAL A 70 -29.34 2.38 3.03
C VAL A 70 -29.78 1.42 4.13
N LYS A 71 -30.93 1.68 4.75
CA LYS A 71 -31.63 0.69 5.59
C LYS A 71 -32.19 -0.41 4.68
N ALA A 72 -31.31 -1.15 4.02
CA ALA A 72 -31.70 -2.30 3.24
C ALA A 72 -31.98 -3.46 4.21
N LYS A 73 -33.10 -4.14 4.00
CA LYS A 73 -33.31 -5.46 4.60
C LYS A 73 -32.49 -6.44 3.76
N PRO A 74 -31.42 -7.04 4.29
CA PRO A 74 -30.61 -7.97 3.53
C PRO A 74 -31.44 -9.12 2.98
N MET A 75 -31.27 -9.48 1.71
CA MET A 75 -31.99 -10.58 1.07
C MET A 75 -31.14 -11.25 -0.04
N GLY A 76 -31.30 -12.56 -0.18
CA GLY A 76 -30.62 -13.33 -1.22
C GLY A 76 -29.10 -13.46 -1.03
N THR A 77 -28.45 -14.04 -2.03
CA THR A 77 -27.03 -14.36 -1.99
C THR A 77 -26.28 -13.60 -3.10
N LEU A 78 -25.17 -12.97 -2.75
CA LEU A 78 -24.19 -12.42 -3.69
C LEU A 78 -23.15 -13.50 -3.98
N ASN A 79 -22.94 -13.86 -5.23
CA ASN A 79 -22.01 -14.88 -5.67
C ASN A 79 -20.83 -14.27 -6.41
N VAL A 80 -19.61 -14.50 -5.91
CA VAL A 80 -18.38 -13.95 -6.42
C VAL A 80 -17.42 -15.08 -6.83
N GLY A 81 -16.90 -15.04 -8.05
CA GLY A 81 -15.91 -16.03 -8.54
C GLY A 81 -14.50 -15.47 -8.51
N LEU A 82 -13.58 -16.15 -7.83
CA LEU A 82 -12.15 -15.81 -7.78
C LEU A 82 -11.31 -16.95 -8.36
N LYS A 83 -10.10 -16.63 -8.82
CA LYS A 83 -9.14 -17.63 -9.35
C LYS A 83 -8.55 -18.50 -8.24
N GLU A 84 -8.19 -17.88 -7.14
CA GLU A 84 -7.51 -18.49 -6.01
C GLU A 84 -7.83 -17.72 -4.73
N MET A 85 -8.13 -18.41 -3.65
CA MET A 85 -8.41 -17.81 -2.35
C MET A 85 -7.40 -18.20 -1.26
N GLY A 86 -6.78 -19.36 -1.40
CA GLY A 86 -5.85 -19.91 -0.42
C GLY A 86 -6.51 -20.35 0.89
N PRO A 87 -5.71 -20.73 1.90
CA PRO A 87 -6.24 -21.17 3.18
C PRO A 87 -6.86 -20.00 3.96
N PHE A 88 -7.98 -20.26 4.61
CA PHE A 88 -8.65 -19.30 5.47
C PHE A 88 -7.98 -19.24 6.86
N PHE A 89 -7.15 -18.21 7.09
CA PHE A 89 -6.56 -17.90 8.39
C PHE A 89 -6.64 -16.39 8.63
N VAL A 90 -7.71 -15.95 9.26
CA VAL A 90 -7.99 -14.52 9.44
C VAL A 90 -7.68 -14.09 10.87
N HIS A 91 -6.39 -13.91 11.17
CA HIS A 91 -5.96 -13.37 12.45
C HIS A 91 -4.59 -12.70 12.34
N PRO A 92 -4.41 -11.46 12.80
CA PRO A 92 -3.16 -10.71 12.66
C PRO A 92 -1.92 -11.45 13.18
N ALA A 93 -2.04 -12.20 14.29
CA ALA A 93 -0.90 -12.85 14.94
C ALA A 93 -0.30 -14.04 14.16
N ILE A 94 -1.02 -14.64 13.21
CA ILE A 94 -0.56 -15.80 12.44
C ILE A 94 -0.48 -15.57 10.94
N MET A 95 -0.77 -14.36 10.51
CA MET A 95 -0.75 -13.96 9.11
C MET A 95 0.68 -13.93 8.57
N LYS A 96 1.02 -14.85 7.66
CA LYS A 96 2.35 -14.94 7.05
C LYS A 96 2.41 -14.43 5.61
N ASN A 97 1.29 -14.46 4.90
CA ASN A 97 1.21 -14.05 3.49
C ASN A 97 0.08 -13.05 3.27
N PRO A 98 0.38 -11.78 2.91
CA PRO A 98 -0.63 -10.74 2.79
C PRO A 98 -1.55 -10.91 1.57
N GLN A 99 -1.12 -11.61 0.54
CA GLN A 99 -1.78 -11.57 -0.77
C GLN A 99 -3.06 -12.42 -0.83
N ILE A 100 -3.08 -13.51 -0.10
CA ILE A 100 -4.21 -14.44 -0.05
C ILE A 100 -5.30 -13.92 0.92
N PHE A 101 -4.90 -13.14 1.92
CA PHE A 101 -5.79 -12.73 3.00
C PHE A 101 -6.70 -11.53 2.70
N VAL A 102 -6.37 -10.72 1.72
CA VAL A 102 -7.11 -9.48 1.48
C VAL A 102 -8.54 -9.76 1.06
N GLN A 103 -8.75 -10.79 0.24
CA GLN A 103 -10.08 -11.16 -0.25
C GLN A 103 -10.99 -11.70 0.88
N SER A 104 -10.41 -12.36 1.88
CA SER A 104 -11.13 -12.85 3.05
C SER A 104 -11.25 -11.81 4.15
N THR A 105 -10.23 -10.96 4.32
CA THR A 105 -10.19 -10.00 5.43
C THR A 105 -11.03 -8.76 5.18
N LEU A 106 -11.04 -8.21 3.96
CA LEU A 106 -11.75 -6.96 3.66
C LEU A 106 -13.26 -7.00 3.95
N PRO A 107 -13.99 -8.09 3.67
CA PRO A 107 -15.39 -8.18 4.07
C PRO A 107 -15.59 -8.32 5.58
N ILE A 108 -14.68 -9.01 6.28
CA ILE A 108 -14.84 -9.44 7.66
C ILE A 108 -14.21 -8.46 8.64
N GLY A 109 -13.03 -7.93 8.32
CA GLY A 109 -12.23 -7.09 9.21
C GLY A 109 -12.07 -5.68 8.71
N GLU A 110 -11.94 -4.75 9.65
CA GLU A 110 -11.70 -3.34 9.35
C GLU A 110 -10.40 -2.87 10.00
N GLY A 111 -9.70 -1.95 9.31
CA GLY A 111 -8.53 -1.24 9.83
C GLY A 111 -8.93 0.08 10.48
N LEU A 112 -7.95 0.79 11.03
CA LEU A 112 -8.20 2.12 11.61
C LEU A 112 -8.59 3.13 10.53
N LEU A 113 -8.02 3.01 9.35
CA LEU A 113 -8.23 3.90 8.21
C LEU A 113 -8.57 3.10 6.96
N TRP A 114 -9.13 3.76 5.96
CA TRP A 114 -9.20 3.28 4.59
C TRP A 114 -8.57 4.31 3.63
N GLN A 115 -8.39 3.96 2.37
CA GLN A 115 -7.90 4.86 1.33
C GLN A 115 -8.98 5.11 0.28
N ASP A 116 -9.15 6.38 -0.12
CA ASP A 116 -9.96 6.73 -1.28
C ASP A 116 -9.24 6.38 -2.61
N LEU A 117 -9.88 6.68 -3.75
CA LEU A 117 -9.29 6.41 -5.06
C LEU A 117 -8.04 7.26 -5.33
N GLU A 118 -7.97 8.45 -4.75
CA GLU A 118 -6.81 9.33 -4.77
C GLU A 118 -5.72 8.90 -3.78
N ARG A 119 -5.95 7.80 -3.01
CA ARG A 119 -5.06 7.22 -2.01
C ARG A 119 -4.83 8.05 -0.76
N ASN A 120 -5.70 9.02 -0.50
CA ASN A 120 -5.71 9.74 0.75
C ASN A 120 -6.23 8.84 1.88
N ALA A 121 -5.64 9.00 3.07
CA ALA A 121 -6.12 8.33 4.26
C ALA A 121 -7.49 8.91 4.68
N GLN A 122 -8.45 8.03 4.94
CA GLN A 122 -9.79 8.37 5.35
C GLN A 122 -10.13 7.66 6.67
N PRO A 123 -10.96 8.24 7.54
CA PRO A 123 -11.43 7.61 8.77
C PRO A 123 -12.15 6.28 8.49
N LEU A 124 -11.94 5.30 9.39
CA LEU A 124 -12.70 4.05 9.42
C LEU A 124 -12.99 3.69 10.88
N LEU A 125 -12.23 2.79 11.52
CA LEU A 125 -12.37 2.53 12.96
C LEU A 125 -11.76 3.64 13.83
N ALA A 126 -10.91 4.49 13.27
CA ALA A 126 -10.50 5.75 13.89
C ALA A 126 -11.24 6.91 13.23
N ASP A 127 -11.91 7.74 14.04
CA ASP A 127 -12.61 8.94 13.59
C ASP A 127 -11.63 10.07 13.26
N SER A 128 -10.53 10.15 14.00
CA SER A 128 -9.52 11.18 13.83
C SER A 128 -8.17 10.75 14.39
N TRP A 129 -7.13 11.48 14.01
CA TRP A 129 -5.80 11.34 14.58
C TRP A 129 -5.10 12.68 14.68
N GLU A 130 -4.23 12.80 15.67
CA GLU A 130 -3.40 13.97 15.90
C GLU A 130 -1.92 13.54 15.88
N ILE A 131 -1.07 14.41 15.36
CA ILE A 131 0.36 14.20 15.27
C ILE A 131 1.05 15.36 15.97
N SER A 132 2.01 15.07 16.85
CA SER A 132 2.87 16.11 17.43
C SER A 132 3.75 16.76 16.35
N GLU A 133 4.15 18.00 16.56
CA GLU A 133 4.95 18.78 15.60
C GLU A 133 6.30 18.09 15.26
N ASP A 134 6.86 17.35 16.20
CA ASP A 134 8.07 16.56 16.03
C ASP A 134 7.86 15.18 15.41
N PHE A 135 6.63 14.81 15.09
CA PHE A 135 6.22 13.49 14.57
C PHE A 135 6.61 12.31 15.49
N LEU A 136 6.80 12.56 16.78
CA LEU A 136 7.14 11.50 17.75
C LEU A 136 5.91 10.91 18.44
N THR A 137 4.80 11.64 18.49
CA THR A 137 3.58 11.20 19.18
C THR A 137 2.39 11.24 18.24
N TRP A 138 1.67 10.13 18.19
CA TRP A 138 0.46 9.95 17.41
C TRP A 138 -0.68 9.59 18.34
N THR A 139 -1.77 10.39 18.33
CA THR A 139 -2.97 10.15 19.13
C THR A 139 -4.13 9.81 18.22
N TRP A 140 -4.75 8.64 18.43
CA TRP A 140 -5.86 8.14 17.64
C TRP A 140 -7.13 8.15 18.47
N LYS A 141 -8.23 8.63 17.89
CA LYS A 141 -9.57 8.58 18.46
C LYS A 141 -10.40 7.55 17.70
N LEU A 142 -10.89 6.54 18.42
CA LEU A 142 -11.65 5.43 17.84
C LEU A 142 -13.14 5.78 17.77
N HIS A 143 -13.81 5.20 16.76
CA HIS A 143 -15.26 5.25 16.64
C HIS A 143 -15.90 4.45 17.78
N GLU A 144 -16.84 5.08 18.50
CA GLU A 144 -17.53 4.47 19.63
C GLU A 144 -18.67 3.56 19.16
N GLY A 145 -19.01 2.54 19.92
CA GLY A 145 -20.17 1.67 19.67
C GLY A 145 -19.93 0.55 18.65
N VAL A 146 -18.75 0.41 18.07
CA VAL A 146 -18.43 -0.64 17.10
C VAL A 146 -18.44 -2.01 17.78
N GLN A 147 -19.31 -2.92 17.30
CA GLN A 147 -19.46 -4.24 17.89
C GLN A 147 -18.65 -5.30 17.12
N PHE A 148 -18.01 -6.19 17.85
CA PHE A 148 -17.44 -7.40 17.28
C PHE A 148 -18.51 -8.41 16.90
N HIS A 149 -18.27 -9.17 15.85
CA HIS A 149 -19.08 -10.32 15.46
C HIS A 149 -19.28 -11.28 16.63
N LYS A 150 -20.34 -12.11 16.54
CA LYS A 150 -20.59 -13.24 17.47
C LYS A 150 -20.80 -12.83 18.92
N GLY A 151 -21.12 -11.56 19.18
CA GLY A 151 -21.43 -11.07 20.52
C GLY A 151 -20.22 -10.94 21.45
N TYR A 152 -19.02 -10.80 20.90
CA TYR A 152 -17.81 -10.59 21.71
C TYR A 152 -17.69 -9.20 22.32
N GLY A 153 -18.69 -8.35 22.10
CA GLY A 153 -18.79 -7.01 22.69
C GLY A 153 -18.24 -5.91 21.82
N GLU A 154 -18.08 -4.76 22.41
CA GLU A 154 -17.64 -3.54 21.75
C GLU A 154 -16.11 -3.47 21.62
N MET A 155 -15.65 -3.00 20.47
CA MET A 155 -14.22 -2.76 20.20
C MET A 155 -13.68 -1.62 21.07
N THR A 156 -12.47 -1.80 21.57
CA THR A 156 -11.76 -0.84 22.41
C THR A 156 -10.33 -0.60 21.92
N ALA A 157 -9.66 0.41 22.46
CA ALA A 157 -8.26 0.68 22.23
C ALA A 157 -7.35 -0.52 22.58
N GLU A 158 -7.73 -1.34 23.57
CA GLU A 158 -6.97 -2.55 23.93
C GLU A 158 -7.01 -3.59 22.81
N ASP A 159 -8.14 -3.77 22.10
CA ASP A 159 -8.27 -4.70 20.99
C ASP A 159 -7.39 -4.27 19.82
N VAL A 160 -7.31 -2.97 19.57
CA VAL A 160 -6.42 -2.41 18.53
C VAL A 160 -4.96 -2.70 18.86
N VAL A 161 -4.52 -2.37 20.07
CA VAL A 161 -3.14 -2.64 20.52
C VAL A 161 -2.82 -4.13 20.49
N TYR A 162 -3.76 -4.98 20.91
CA TYR A 162 -3.64 -6.43 20.83
C TYR A 162 -3.44 -6.93 19.41
N SER A 163 -4.29 -6.46 18.48
CA SER A 163 -4.24 -6.85 17.07
C SER A 163 -2.93 -6.43 16.40
N MET A 164 -2.49 -5.20 16.66
CA MET A 164 -1.24 -4.67 16.11
C MET A 164 0.00 -5.39 16.65
N ARG A 165 0.05 -5.67 17.96
CA ARG A 165 1.13 -6.48 18.56
C ARG A 165 1.13 -7.92 18.04
N GLY A 166 -0.06 -8.48 17.81
CA GLY A 166 -0.21 -9.79 17.16
C GLY A 166 0.39 -9.79 15.76
N PHE A 167 0.08 -8.78 14.97
CA PHE A 167 0.63 -8.63 13.63
C PHE A 167 2.16 -8.54 13.64
N VAL A 168 2.74 -7.76 14.55
CA VAL A 168 4.19 -7.67 14.71
C VAL A 168 4.82 -9.04 14.97
N LYS A 169 4.23 -9.85 15.84
CA LYS A 169 4.71 -11.19 16.18
C LYS A 169 4.57 -12.21 15.05
N SER A 170 3.71 -11.95 14.06
CA SER A 170 3.43 -12.87 12.95
C SER A 170 4.63 -13.11 12.02
N LYS A 171 5.70 -12.30 12.13
CA LYS A 171 6.85 -12.27 11.21
C LYS A 171 6.46 -11.97 9.76
N HIS A 172 5.34 -11.29 9.57
CA HIS A 172 4.95 -10.78 8.28
C HIS A 172 6.04 -9.81 7.74
N PRO A 173 6.36 -9.79 6.43
CA PRO A 173 7.41 -8.91 5.90
C PRO A 173 7.24 -7.43 6.22
N ARG A 174 6.00 -6.96 6.40
CA ARG A 174 5.69 -5.59 6.82
C ARG A 174 5.70 -5.38 8.33
N ALA A 175 5.74 -6.44 9.12
CA ALA A 175 5.77 -6.33 10.57
C ALA A 175 6.98 -5.53 11.06
N GLY A 176 8.12 -5.67 10.40
CA GLY A 176 9.34 -4.89 10.70
C GLY A 176 9.19 -3.39 10.47
N GLN A 177 8.35 -2.97 9.52
CA GLN A 177 8.10 -1.55 9.25
C GLN A 177 7.23 -0.89 10.32
N ILE A 178 6.31 -1.65 10.92
CA ILE A 178 5.31 -1.18 11.87
C ILE A 178 5.71 -1.57 13.30
N GLY A 179 6.41 -2.69 13.44
CA GLY A 179 6.62 -3.41 14.67
C GLY A 179 7.32 -2.62 15.73
N LYS A 180 8.32 -1.85 15.32
CA LYS A 180 9.08 -1.01 16.24
C LYS A 180 8.23 0.00 17.04
N PHE A 181 7.02 0.30 16.58
CA PHE A 181 6.11 1.23 17.26
C PHE A 181 5.12 0.53 18.21
N TRP A 182 4.90 -0.78 18.01
CA TRP A 182 3.91 -1.57 18.77
C TRP A 182 4.52 -2.59 19.72
N GLU A 183 5.79 -2.93 19.55
CA GLU A 183 6.51 -3.71 20.53
C GLU A 183 6.54 -2.96 21.86
N ALA A 184 6.41 -3.69 22.97
CA ALA A 184 6.26 -3.17 24.31
C ALA A 184 7.40 -2.20 24.70
N ARG A 185 7.33 -0.99 24.19
CA ARG A 185 8.14 0.14 24.62
C ARG A 185 7.30 0.99 25.57
N GLU A 186 7.93 1.53 26.54
CA GLU A 186 7.46 2.67 27.29
C GLU A 186 7.00 3.71 26.28
N GLY A 187 5.71 3.93 26.16
CA GLY A 187 5.21 4.99 25.32
C GLY A 187 3.93 4.75 24.54
N SER A 188 3.58 3.51 24.17
CA SER A 188 2.25 3.25 23.61
C SER A 188 1.25 2.98 24.72
N SER A 189 0.17 3.75 24.81
CA SER A 189 -0.81 3.68 25.88
C SER A 189 -2.25 3.78 25.36
N THR A 190 -3.17 3.31 26.18
CA THR A 190 -4.61 3.44 25.98
C THR A 190 -5.19 4.21 27.16
N PRO A 191 -5.09 5.56 27.17
CA PRO A 191 -5.48 6.37 28.33
C PRO A 191 -6.96 6.28 28.67
N ASP A 192 -7.78 5.95 27.69
CA ASP A 192 -9.19 5.64 27.85
C ASP A 192 -9.62 4.54 26.85
N LYS A 193 -10.90 4.18 26.88
CA LYS A 193 -11.50 3.10 26.07
C LYS A 193 -11.34 3.32 24.55
N TYR A 194 -11.27 4.56 24.11
CA TYR A 194 -11.31 4.93 22.68
C TYR A 194 -10.12 5.76 22.22
N THR A 195 -9.09 5.90 23.06
CA THR A 195 -7.90 6.66 22.73
C THR A 195 -6.67 5.77 22.72
N ILE A 196 -5.86 5.90 21.67
CA ILE A 196 -4.57 5.23 21.56
C ILE A 196 -3.51 6.31 21.39
N VAL A 197 -2.45 6.26 22.18
CA VAL A 197 -1.27 7.11 22.03
C VAL A 197 -0.09 6.23 21.67
N VAL A 198 0.60 6.56 20.58
CA VAL A 198 1.78 5.85 20.09
C VAL A 198 2.97 6.80 20.08
N HIS A 199 4.02 6.43 20.81
CA HIS A 199 5.30 7.14 20.77
C HIS A 199 6.29 6.39 19.89
N THR A 200 6.77 7.03 18.84
CA THR A 200 7.61 6.38 17.83
C THR A 200 9.11 6.37 18.19
N GLY A 201 9.54 7.23 19.12
CA GLY A 201 10.94 7.36 19.53
C GLY A 201 11.87 8.00 18.49
N GLU A 202 11.42 8.10 17.26
CA GLU A 202 12.03 8.84 16.16
C GLU A 202 10.91 9.37 15.25
N PRO A 203 11.12 10.48 14.52
CA PRO A 203 10.11 11.00 13.61
C PRO A 203 9.71 9.96 12.57
N VAL A 204 8.40 9.79 12.35
CA VAL A 204 7.84 8.89 11.34
C VAL A 204 6.78 9.64 10.56
N VAL A 205 7.15 10.14 9.40
CA VAL A 205 6.28 11.01 8.59
C VAL A 205 5.21 10.27 7.80
N ASP A 206 5.36 8.97 7.63
CA ASP A 206 4.47 8.12 6.82
C ASP A 206 3.76 7.02 7.62
N LEU A 207 3.67 7.15 8.96
CA LEU A 207 3.02 6.15 9.81
C LEU A 207 1.59 5.85 9.35
N ILE A 208 0.85 6.86 8.89
CA ILE A 208 -0.47 6.73 8.29
C ILE A 208 -0.43 5.79 7.07
N ALA A 209 0.60 5.91 6.25
CA ALA A 209 0.73 5.14 5.03
C ALA A 209 1.12 3.67 5.25
N VAL A 210 1.73 3.33 6.38
CA VAL A 210 2.46 2.06 6.54
C VAL A 210 1.63 0.93 7.12
N GLY A 211 0.58 1.15 7.88
CA GLY A 211 -0.01 0.01 8.56
C GLY A 211 -1.45 0.10 9.04
N TRP A 212 -2.09 1.21 8.79
CA TRP A 212 -3.40 1.50 9.37
C TRP A 212 -4.54 1.34 8.38
N HIS A 213 -4.22 1.16 7.08
CA HIS A 213 -5.20 1.16 6.01
C HIS A 213 -5.78 -0.22 5.72
N GLN A 214 -7.08 -0.24 5.55
CA GLN A 214 -7.80 -1.33 4.91
C GLN A 214 -7.63 -1.23 3.38
N THR A 215 -6.44 -1.55 2.89
CA THR A 215 -6.18 -1.65 1.45
C THR A 215 -5.53 -2.98 1.10
N PRO A 216 -5.69 -3.45 -0.15
CA PRO A 216 -5.06 -4.69 -0.60
C PRO A 216 -3.56 -4.78 -0.32
N GLY A 217 -2.87 -3.67 -0.44
CA GLY A 217 -1.44 -3.62 -0.11
C GLY A 217 -1.13 -3.40 1.38
N GLY A 218 -2.12 -2.97 2.19
CA GLY A 218 -1.99 -2.65 3.62
C GLY A 218 -2.84 -3.52 4.55
N ALA A 219 -3.61 -4.46 4.02
CA ALA A 219 -4.64 -5.24 4.70
C ALA A 219 -4.20 -6.11 5.89
N SER A 220 -3.01 -5.90 6.36
CA SER A 220 -2.44 -6.68 7.45
C SER A 220 -2.87 -6.20 8.84
N SER A 221 -3.55 -5.08 8.93
CA SER A 221 -3.85 -4.39 10.19
C SER A 221 -5.34 -4.25 10.45
N PHE A 222 -6.10 -5.32 10.30
CA PHE A 222 -7.48 -5.37 10.74
C PHE A 222 -7.57 -5.74 12.22
N ILE A 223 -8.66 -5.29 12.85
CA ILE A 223 -8.85 -5.42 14.29
C ILE A 223 -9.70 -6.65 14.60
N VAL A 224 -9.25 -7.44 15.56
CA VAL A 224 -9.93 -8.64 16.05
C VAL A 224 -10.17 -8.56 17.57
N SER A 225 -11.16 -9.29 18.04
CA SER A 225 -11.49 -9.35 19.47
C SER A 225 -10.39 -10.04 20.28
N LYS A 226 -9.78 -9.29 21.19
CA LYS A 226 -8.86 -9.83 22.20
C LYS A 226 -9.58 -10.85 23.08
N LYS A 227 -10.81 -10.55 23.50
CA LYS A 227 -11.63 -11.43 24.33
C LYS A 227 -11.84 -12.81 23.68
N GLN A 228 -12.17 -12.86 22.37
CA GLN A 228 -12.27 -14.14 21.66
C GLN A 228 -10.95 -14.91 21.70
N SER A 229 -9.86 -14.22 21.42
CA SER A 229 -8.53 -14.85 21.37
C SER A 229 -8.08 -15.38 22.73
N ASP A 230 -8.44 -14.68 23.82
CA ASP A 230 -8.16 -15.11 25.19
C ASP A 230 -9.02 -16.32 25.59
N GLU A 231 -10.28 -16.39 25.13
CA GLU A 231 -11.22 -17.47 25.47
C GLU A 231 -10.94 -18.78 24.73
N ILE A 232 -10.67 -18.72 23.41
CA ILE A 232 -10.56 -19.94 22.57
C ILE A 232 -9.19 -20.14 21.94
N GLY A 233 -8.24 -19.22 22.14
CA GLY A 233 -6.91 -19.22 21.54
C GLY A 233 -6.87 -18.70 20.11
N VAL A 234 -5.71 -18.17 19.72
CA VAL A 234 -5.48 -17.52 18.42
C VAL A 234 -5.78 -18.44 17.23
N GLU A 235 -5.38 -19.72 17.30
CA GLU A 235 -5.57 -20.67 16.20
C GLU A 235 -7.05 -20.97 15.95
N ALA A 236 -7.84 -21.19 17.02
CA ALA A 236 -9.28 -21.41 16.90
C ALA A 236 -9.99 -20.12 16.44
N ALA A 237 -9.62 -18.98 17.01
CA ALA A 237 -10.14 -17.68 16.62
C ALA A 237 -9.89 -17.38 15.15
N SER A 238 -8.73 -17.75 14.59
CA SER A 238 -8.39 -17.51 13.19
C SER A 238 -9.30 -18.19 12.16
N LYS A 239 -9.91 -19.31 12.55
CA LYS A 239 -10.83 -20.08 11.70
C LYS A 239 -12.28 -19.58 11.79
N ASN A 240 -12.58 -18.78 12.82
CA ASN A 240 -13.93 -18.30 13.11
C ASN A 240 -13.89 -16.90 13.75
N VAL A 241 -13.18 -15.99 13.12
CA VAL A 241 -12.79 -14.70 13.68
C VAL A 241 -14.00 -13.82 14.05
N ALA A 242 -13.91 -13.18 15.21
CA ALA A 242 -14.73 -12.04 15.58
C ALA A 242 -13.98 -10.75 15.27
N ALA A 243 -14.40 -10.08 14.21
CA ALA A 243 -13.91 -8.79 13.77
C ALA A 243 -15.09 -7.81 13.62
N THR A 244 -14.91 -6.67 12.99
CA THR A 244 -15.88 -5.57 13.00
C THR A 244 -16.54 -5.29 11.66
N GLY A 245 -16.18 -6.02 10.60
CA GLY A 245 -16.62 -5.73 9.23
C GLY A 245 -18.10 -6.04 8.96
N PRO A 246 -18.63 -5.60 7.80
CA PRO A 246 -20.04 -5.76 7.44
C PRO A 246 -20.48 -7.21 7.18
N TRP A 247 -19.53 -8.14 7.10
CA TRP A 247 -19.79 -9.55 6.86
C TRP A 247 -19.18 -10.42 7.95
N GLU A 248 -19.93 -11.38 8.44
CA GLU A 248 -19.50 -12.37 9.44
C GLU A 248 -19.30 -13.74 8.78
N ILE A 249 -18.15 -14.38 9.02
CA ILE A 249 -17.89 -15.72 8.50
C ILE A 249 -18.81 -16.76 9.12
N LEU A 250 -19.44 -17.58 8.30
CA LEU A 250 -20.28 -18.72 8.69
C LEU A 250 -19.54 -20.05 8.50
N ASP A 251 -18.98 -20.23 7.31
CA ASP A 251 -18.31 -21.48 6.92
C ASP A 251 -17.29 -21.22 5.82
N HIS A 252 -16.27 -22.09 5.74
CA HIS A 252 -15.28 -22.01 4.66
C HIS A 252 -14.69 -23.38 4.37
N ARG A 253 -14.34 -23.59 3.11
CA ARG A 253 -13.67 -24.78 2.64
C ARG A 253 -12.52 -24.40 1.70
N THR A 254 -11.30 -24.71 2.13
CA THR A 254 -10.09 -24.37 1.34
C THR A 254 -10.16 -24.99 -0.05
N GLY A 255 -9.91 -24.17 -1.09
CA GLY A 255 -9.97 -24.57 -2.48
C GLY A 255 -11.40 -24.67 -3.05
N GLU A 256 -12.43 -24.30 -2.29
CA GLU A 256 -13.80 -24.38 -2.73
C GLU A 256 -14.56 -23.05 -2.52
N PHE A 257 -14.80 -22.62 -1.26
CA PHE A 257 -15.61 -21.45 -0.96
C PHE A 257 -15.37 -20.84 0.42
N TRP A 258 -15.80 -19.56 0.54
CA TRP A 258 -16.09 -18.89 1.81
C TRP A 258 -17.53 -18.41 1.81
N ARG A 259 -18.25 -18.70 2.91
CA ARG A 259 -19.64 -18.31 3.12
C ARG A 259 -19.75 -17.35 4.29
N MET A 260 -20.35 -16.20 4.04
CA MET A 260 -20.49 -15.13 5.01
C MET A 260 -21.94 -14.68 5.05
N ARG A 261 -22.36 -14.12 6.19
CA ARG A 261 -23.68 -13.45 6.32
C ARG A 261 -23.50 -11.97 6.61
N ALA A 262 -24.46 -11.16 6.18
CA ALA A 262 -24.53 -9.75 6.49
C ALA A 262 -24.70 -9.50 7.98
N VAL A 263 -23.93 -8.56 8.52
CA VAL A 263 -24.13 -8.03 9.86
C VAL A 263 -25.27 -7.03 9.79
N LYS A 264 -26.38 -7.36 10.49
CA LYS A 264 -27.56 -6.50 10.59
C LYS A 264 -27.21 -5.26 11.41
N ASP A 265 -27.70 -4.11 10.96
CA ASP A 265 -27.47 -2.83 11.62
C ASP A 265 -25.97 -2.52 11.85
N HIS A 266 -25.14 -2.94 10.87
CA HIS A 266 -23.71 -2.66 10.92
C HIS A 266 -23.45 -1.16 11.08
N TRP A 267 -22.50 -0.80 11.93
CA TRP A 267 -22.22 0.58 12.35
C TRP A 267 -21.99 1.55 11.16
N ARG A 268 -21.41 1.05 10.09
CA ARG A 268 -21.07 1.82 8.87
C ARG A 268 -22.07 1.57 7.74
N GLN A 269 -22.22 0.33 7.29
CA GLN A 269 -23.02 -0.06 6.14
C GLN A 269 -23.57 -1.48 6.30
N THR A 270 -24.89 -1.62 6.32
CA THR A 270 -25.53 -2.92 6.24
C THR A 270 -25.57 -3.39 4.79
N PRO A 271 -25.03 -4.58 4.47
CA PRO A 271 -25.12 -5.15 3.11
C PRO A 271 -26.55 -5.33 2.64
N ALA A 272 -26.79 -5.19 1.33
CA ALA A 272 -28.11 -5.45 0.73
C ALA A 272 -28.41 -6.95 0.54
N PHE A 273 -27.36 -7.77 0.46
CA PHE A 273 -27.46 -9.22 0.37
C PHE A 273 -27.37 -9.86 1.74
N GLU A 274 -28.15 -10.93 1.99
CA GLU A 274 -28.13 -11.65 3.26
C GLU A 274 -26.88 -12.52 3.41
N GLU A 275 -26.44 -13.14 2.30
CA GLU A 275 -25.24 -13.97 2.26
C GLU A 275 -24.28 -13.50 1.15
N LEU A 276 -23.00 -13.68 1.42
CA LEU A 276 -21.91 -13.54 0.45
C LEU A 276 -21.25 -14.90 0.29
N MET A 277 -21.25 -15.42 -0.92
CA MET A 277 -20.53 -16.62 -1.33
C MET A 277 -19.36 -16.22 -2.22
N VAL A 278 -18.16 -16.53 -1.79
CA VAL A 278 -16.94 -16.37 -2.59
C VAL A 278 -16.46 -17.76 -2.98
N TRP A 279 -16.40 -18.02 -4.29
CA TRP A 279 -16.06 -19.31 -4.87
C TRP A 279 -14.65 -19.29 -5.43
N GLU A 280 -13.86 -20.33 -5.15
CA GLU A 280 -12.59 -20.58 -5.83
C GLU A 280 -12.85 -21.35 -7.12
N ILE A 281 -12.67 -20.69 -8.25
CA ILE A 281 -12.87 -21.25 -9.59
C ILE A 281 -11.63 -20.89 -10.42
N PRO A 282 -10.61 -21.77 -10.48
CA PRO A 282 -9.34 -21.47 -11.14
C PRO A 282 -9.47 -21.11 -12.61
N GLU A 283 -10.34 -21.86 -13.35
CA GLU A 283 -10.50 -21.70 -14.79
C GLU A 283 -11.40 -20.52 -15.12
N GLU A 284 -10.88 -19.55 -15.88
CA GLU A 284 -11.64 -18.35 -16.26
C GLU A 284 -12.85 -18.66 -17.13
N SER A 285 -12.73 -19.62 -18.03
CA SER A 285 -13.87 -20.10 -18.84
C SER A 285 -15.05 -20.57 -17.99
N SER A 286 -14.77 -21.22 -16.86
CA SER A 286 -15.80 -21.62 -15.90
C SER A 286 -16.43 -20.43 -15.18
N ARG A 287 -15.62 -19.41 -14.82
CA ARG A 287 -16.13 -18.16 -14.24
C ARG A 287 -17.04 -17.42 -15.22
N ILE A 288 -16.62 -17.33 -16.50
CA ILE A 288 -17.43 -16.71 -17.56
C ILE A 288 -18.75 -17.48 -17.75
N ALA A 289 -18.71 -18.80 -17.82
CA ALA A 289 -19.93 -19.62 -17.95
C ALA A 289 -20.89 -19.42 -16.77
N GLY A 290 -20.35 -19.41 -15.54
CA GLY A 290 -21.12 -19.11 -14.33
C GLY A 290 -21.75 -17.72 -14.35
N PHE A 291 -21.05 -16.72 -14.87
CA PHE A 291 -21.58 -15.36 -15.04
C PHE A 291 -22.67 -15.29 -16.13
N GLN A 292 -22.45 -15.92 -17.27
CA GLN A 292 -23.41 -15.97 -18.39
C GLN A 292 -24.72 -16.65 -17.98
N THR A 293 -24.64 -17.65 -17.10
CA THR A 293 -25.84 -18.38 -16.60
C THR A 293 -26.47 -17.72 -15.35
N GLY A 294 -25.86 -16.65 -14.81
CA GLY A 294 -26.36 -15.96 -13.62
C GLY A 294 -26.04 -16.69 -12.30
N GLN A 295 -25.16 -17.68 -12.32
CA GLN A 295 -24.66 -18.35 -11.11
C GLN A 295 -23.64 -17.48 -10.37
N LEU A 296 -22.90 -16.62 -11.07
CA LEU A 296 -22.02 -15.60 -10.53
C LEU A 296 -22.57 -14.22 -10.83
N ASP A 297 -22.46 -13.33 -9.86
CA ASP A 297 -22.83 -11.92 -9.99
C ASP A 297 -21.65 -11.05 -10.45
N THR A 298 -20.46 -11.45 -10.06
CA THR A 298 -19.19 -10.84 -10.45
C THR A 298 -18.05 -11.86 -10.33
N PHE A 299 -16.95 -11.62 -11.01
CA PHE A 299 -15.78 -12.52 -10.94
C PHE A 299 -14.49 -11.80 -11.33
N LEU A 300 -13.35 -12.37 -10.95
CA LEU A 300 -12.04 -11.92 -11.42
C LEU A 300 -11.85 -12.31 -12.88
N MET A 301 -11.64 -11.34 -13.77
CA MET A 301 -11.53 -11.53 -15.21
C MET A 301 -10.23 -10.97 -15.79
N SER A 302 -9.87 -11.44 -16.98
CA SER A 302 -8.82 -10.90 -17.83
C SER A 302 -9.40 -9.91 -18.84
N PHE A 303 -8.56 -9.06 -19.43
CA PHE A 303 -9.03 -8.03 -20.39
C PHE A 303 -9.56 -8.62 -21.70
N ASP A 304 -8.98 -9.72 -22.17
CA ASP A 304 -9.38 -10.44 -23.39
C ASP A 304 -10.79 -11.05 -23.28
N THR A 305 -11.31 -11.23 -22.06
CA THR A 305 -12.65 -11.79 -21.80
C THR A 305 -13.76 -10.72 -21.74
N ILE A 306 -13.40 -9.43 -21.74
CA ILE A 306 -14.37 -8.31 -21.76
C ILE A 306 -15.45 -8.47 -22.83
N PRO A 307 -15.14 -8.80 -24.10
CA PRO A 307 -16.16 -8.95 -25.14
C PRO A 307 -17.18 -10.07 -24.86
N LEU A 308 -16.84 -11.06 -24.05
CA LEU A 308 -17.76 -12.14 -23.64
C LEU A 308 -18.72 -11.67 -22.55
N VAL A 309 -18.27 -10.81 -21.64
CA VAL A 309 -19.10 -10.20 -20.61
C VAL A 309 -20.09 -9.20 -21.22
N GLU A 310 -19.64 -8.36 -22.15
CA GLU A 310 -20.47 -7.35 -22.82
C GLU A 310 -21.62 -7.96 -23.63
N LYS A 311 -21.52 -9.22 -24.05
CA LYS A 311 -22.61 -9.96 -24.71
C LYS A 311 -23.72 -10.39 -23.75
N VAL A 312 -23.48 -10.36 -22.43
CA VAL A 312 -24.52 -10.75 -21.46
C VAL A 312 -25.50 -9.60 -21.28
N LYS A 313 -26.75 -9.85 -21.67
CA LYS A 313 -27.81 -8.82 -21.60
C LYS A 313 -27.99 -8.30 -20.18
N GLY A 314 -27.84 -6.99 -19.99
CA GLY A 314 -27.97 -6.31 -18.71
C GLY A 314 -26.70 -6.34 -17.84
N ALA A 315 -25.65 -7.00 -18.28
CA ALA A 315 -24.35 -6.87 -17.63
C ALA A 315 -23.70 -5.51 -17.94
N SER A 316 -22.78 -5.10 -17.10
CA SER A 316 -21.94 -3.91 -17.27
C SER A 316 -20.55 -4.16 -16.69
N LEU A 317 -19.66 -3.19 -16.83
CA LEU A 317 -18.33 -3.21 -16.27
C LEU A 317 -18.16 -2.07 -15.25
N VAL A 318 -17.46 -2.35 -14.19
CA VAL A 318 -16.90 -1.35 -13.26
C VAL A 318 -15.41 -1.28 -13.50
N SER A 319 -14.87 -0.08 -13.67
CA SER A 319 -13.43 0.15 -13.86
C SER A 319 -12.90 1.09 -12.79
N VAL A 320 -11.74 0.74 -12.24
CA VAL A 320 -10.96 1.57 -11.32
C VAL A 320 -9.65 1.90 -12.01
N PRO A 321 -9.39 3.17 -12.34
CA PRO A 321 -8.16 3.55 -13.01
C PRO A 321 -6.95 3.37 -12.09
N ASP A 322 -5.79 3.20 -12.69
CA ASP A 322 -4.48 3.14 -12.00
C ASP A 322 -4.40 2.09 -10.88
N ALA A 323 -5.10 0.99 -11.02
CA ALA A 323 -5.22 0.00 -9.95
C ALA A 323 -3.93 -0.81 -9.73
N VAL A 324 -3.16 -1.08 -10.79
CA VAL A 324 -1.90 -1.83 -10.70
C VAL A 324 -0.87 -1.26 -11.67
N GLY A 325 0.35 -1.07 -11.20
CA GLY A 325 1.49 -0.80 -12.05
C GLY A 325 2.30 -2.06 -12.30
N MET A 326 2.72 -2.26 -13.54
CA MET A 326 3.69 -3.29 -13.90
C MET A 326 5.08 -2.67 -13.95
N ASN A 327 5.98 -3.20 -13.14
CA ASN A 327 7.30 -2.62 -12.93
C ASN A 327 8.37 -3.60 -13.41
N LEU A 328 9.36 -3.08 -14.12
CA LEU A 328 10.59 -3.77 -14.40
C LEU A 328 11.53 -3.60 -13.21
N ARG A 329 11.97 -4.69 -12.62
CA ARG A 329 12.95 -4.71 -11.53
C ARG A 329 14.21 -5.36 -12.04
N ILE A 330 15.30 -4.62 -12.03
CA ILE A 330 16.61 -5.08 -12.44
C ILE A 330 17.40 -5.43 -11.19
N TYR A 331 17.84 -6.68 -11.07
CA TYR A 331 18.51 -7.23 -9.90
C TYR A 331 20.01 -7.39 -10.15
N GLY A 332 20.75 -7.55 -9.05
CA GLY A 332 22.20 -7.66 -9.06
C GLY A 332 22.93 -6.39 -8.61
N ASN A 333 22.22 -5.26 -8.55
CA ASN A 333 22.77 -3.97 -8.14
C ASN A 333 22.87 -3.86 -6.60
N TRP A 334 23.67 -4.77 -5.98
CA TRP A 334 23.84 -4.90 -4.53
C TRP A 334 25.15 -4.27 -4.08
N TYR A 335 25.26 -2.95 -4.17
CA TYR A 335 26.50 -2.24 -3.83
C TYR A 335 26.78 -2.28 -2.34
N PRO A 336 28.08 -2.31 -1.93
CA PRO A 336 28.45 -2.33 -0.52
C PRO A 336 27.91 -1.12 0.24
N ILE A 337 27.26 -1.40 1.36
CA ILE A 337 26.76 -0.40 2.33
C ILE A 337 27.47 -0.65 3.66
N GLU A 338 27.96 0.40 4.32
CA GLU A 338 28.65 0.28 5.59
C GLU A 338 27.79 -0.43 6.65
N GLY A 339 28.36 -1.43 7.30
CA GLY A 339 27.68 -2.24 8.31
C GLY A 339 26.71 -3.29 7.77
N VAL A 340 26.63 -3.45 6.46
CA VAL A 340 25.81 -4.47 5.79
C VAL A 340 26.71 -5.54 5.19
N GLU A 341 26.43 -6.82 5.50
CA GLU A 341 27.16 -7.94 4.89
C GLU A 341 27.03 -7.93 3.36
N PRO A 342 28.09 -8.28 2.61
CA PRO A 342 28.07 -8.36 1.15
C PRO A 342 26.97 -9.30 0.66
N ARG A 343 26.26 -8.90 -0.41
CA ARG A 343 25.16 -9.69 -0.97
C ARG A 343 25.68 -10.72 -1.98
N PRO A 344 25.26 -12.00 -1.89
CA PRO A 344 25.76 -13.06 -2.78
C PRO A 344 25.45 -12.82 -4.27
N GLY A 345 24.39 -12.06 -4.58
CA GLY A 345 24.00 -11.76 -5.96
C GLY A 345 24.69 -10.54 -6.55
N TYR A 346 25.61 -9.87 -5.82
CA TYR A 346 26.40 -8.80 -6.41
C TYR A 346 27.50 -9.40 -7.31
N ASP A 347 27.55 -8.90 -8.53
CA ASP A 347 28.55 -9.29 -9.52
C ASP A 347 28.77 -8.08 -10.44
N GLY A 348 29.93 -7.46 -10.29
CA GLY A 348 30.30 -6.29 -11.06
C GLY A 348 30.65 -6.56 -12.53
N ASP A 349 30.74 -7.83 -12.92
CA ASP A 349 31.01 -8.25 -14.30
C ASP A 349 29.71 -8.39 -15.11
N LEU A 350 28.53 -8.29 -14.48
CA LEU A 350 27.24 -8.29 -15.19
C LEU A 350 27.08 -7.00 -16.02
N PRO A 351 26.68 -7.08 -17.29
CA PRO A 351 26.61 -5.91 -18.19
C PRO A 351 25.79 -4.73 -17.65
N TRP A 352 24.77 -4.99 -16.86
CA TRP A 352 23.88 -3.97 -16.27
C TRP A 352 24.28 -3.55 -14.85
N VAL A 353 25.36 -4.10 -14.28
CA VAL A 353 25.88 -3.78 -12.94
C VAL A 353 27.21 -3.07 -13.10
N SER A 354 27.46 -2.01 -12.34
CA SER A 354 28.77 -1.38 -12.27
C SER A 354 29.64 -2.08 -11.22
N PRO A 355 30.94 -2.25 -11.42
CA PRO A 355 31.86 -2.75 -10.39
C PRO A 355 32.06 -1.77 -9.23
N THR A 356 31.52 -0.55 -9.32
CA THR A 356 31.61 0.49 -8.30
C THR A 356 30.26 1.20 -8.12
N ALA A 357 30.00 1.68 -6.90
CA ALA A 357 28.87 2.55 -6.58
C ALA A 357 29.12 4.03 -6.93
N ASP A 358 30.30 4.38 -7.40
CA ASP A 358 30.63 5.75 -7.78
C ASP A 358 30.02 6.09 -9.13
N VAL A 359 28.96 6.89 -9.11
CA VAL A 359 28.19 7.29 -10.31
C VAL A 359 28.93 8.20 -11.28
N THR A 360 30.16 8.65 -10.91
CA THR A 360 30.98 9.53 -11.76
C THR A 360 31.96 8.75 -12.63
N THR A 361 32.01 7.43 -12.50
CA THR A 361 32.97 6.58 -13.21
C THR A 361 32.48 6.16 -14.60
N PRO A 362 33.40 5.90 -15.54
CA PRO A 362 33.06 5.37 -16.88
C PRO A 362 32.36 4.00 -16.80
N GLU A 363 32.70 3.18 -15.82
CA GLU A 363 32.07 1.86 -15.58
C GLU A 363 30.60 2.02 -15.19
N TRP A 364 30.29 3.02 -14.37
CA TRP A 364 28.90 3.36 -14.04
C TRP A 364 28.13 3.80 -15.29
N GLU A 365 28.70 4.73 -16.06
CA GLU A 365 28.10 5.22 -17.31
C GLU A 365 27.82 4.07 -18.29
N THR A 366 28.78 3.14 -18.43
CA THR A 366 28.61 1.94 -19.25
C THR A 366 27.41 1.09 -18.80
N ALA A 367 27.31 0.79 -17.50
CA ALA A 367 26.18 0.04 -16.95
C ALA A 367 24.84 0.79 -17.12
N VAL A 368 24.83 2.14 -17.01
CA VAL A 368 23.65 2.97 -17.30
C VAL A 368 23.22 2.83 -18.77
N LYS A 369 24.16 2.89 -19.73
CA LYS A 369 23.85 2.69 -21.16
C LYS A 369 23.18 1.35 -21.41
N VAL A 370 23.68 0.27 -20.79
CA VAL A 370 23.07 -1.05 -20.90
C VAL A 370 21.63 -1.04 -20.34
N ARG A 371 21.42 -0.51 -19.13
CA ARG A 371 20.09 -0.42 -18.54
C ARG A 371 19.13 0.45 -19.36
N MET A 372 19.62 1.58 -19.89
CA MET A 372 18.84 2.44 -20.78
C MET A 372 18.46 1.72 -22.08
N ALA A 373 19.35 0.90 -22.66
CA ALA A 373 19.05 0.09 -23.84
C ALA A 373 17.91 -0.92 -23.55
N LEU A 374 17.96 -1.59 -22.38
CA LEU A 374 16.88 -2.48 -21.95
C LEU A 374 15.53 -1.78 -21.86
N LEU A 375 15.50 -0.52 -21.38
CA LEU A 375 14.28 0.28 -21.32
C LEU A 375 13.82 0.75 -22.70
N MET A 376 14.74 1.27 -23.51
CA MET A 376 14.46 1.83 -24.84
C MET A 376 13.90 0.77 -25.80
N ALA A 377 14.23 -0.50 -25.58
CA ALA A 377 13.71 -1.61 -26.36
C ALA A 377 12.23 -1.93 -26.09
N ILE A 378 11.62 -1.38 -25.04
CA ILE A 378 10.25 -1.72 -24.63
C ILE A 378 9.24 -0.75 -25.23
N ASP A 379 8.42 -1.23 -26.16
CA ASP A 379 7.24 -0.51 -26.67
C ASP A 379 6.11 -0.54 -25.65
N ARG A 380 6.15 0.41 -24.72
CA ARG A 380 5.19 0.51 -23.61
C ARG A 380 3.76 0.79 -24.09
N ASP A 381 3.60 1.66 -25.07
CA ASP A 381 2.30 2.02 -25.63
C ASP A 381 1.72 0.85 -26.43
N GLY A 382 2.53 0.16 -27.21
CA GLY A 382 2.13 -1.08 -27.89
C GLY A 382 1.68 -2.18 -26.93
N LEU A 383 2.32 -2.31 -25.74
CA LEU A 383 1.86 -3.22 -24.70
C LEU A 383 0.46 -2.85 -24.17
N VAL A 384 0.21 -1.56 -23.89
CA VAL A 384 -1.11 -1.11 -23.42
C VAL A 384 -2.20 -1.40 -24.46
N GLU A 385 -1.95 -1.12 -25.72
CA GLU A 385 -2.93 -1.35 -26.79
C GLU A 385 -3.19 -2.85 -27.02
N THR A 386 -2.16 -3.68 -27.04
CA THR A 386 -2.28 -5.09 -27.44
C THR A 386 -2.79 -6.00 -26.32
N ILE A 387 -2.26 -5.89 -25.11
CA ILE A 387 -2.57 -6.82 -24.01
C ILE A 387 -3.57 -6.27 -23.00
N LEU A 388 -3.71 -4.94 -22.90
CA LEU A 388 -4.67 -4.31 -22.00
C LEU A 388 -5.92 -3.77 -22.73
N SER A 389 -6.00 -3.94 -24.05
CA SER A 389 -7.10 -3.39 -24.85
C SER A 389 -7.32 -1.88 -24.61
N GLY A 390 -6.23 -1.12 -24.47
CA GLY A 390 -6.24 0.31 -24.18
C GLY A 390 -6.65 0.68 -22.74
N ARG A 391 -6.83 -0.31 -21.84
CA ARG A 391 -7.24 -0.08 -20.43
C ARG A 391 -6.04 0.08 -19.51
N GLY A 392 -5.27 1.11 -19.77
CA GLY A 392 -4.06 1.45 -19.04
C GLY A 392 -3.34 2.64 -19.66
N HIS A 393 -2.18 2.97 -19.13
CA HIS A 393 -1.35 4.06 -19.66
C HIS A 393 0.11 3.92 -19.20
N THR A 394 0.99 4.71 -19.82
CA THR A 394 2.44 4.71 -19.59
C THR A 394 2.95 5.97 -18.87
N LYS A 395 2.03 6.82 -18.37
CA LYS A 395 2.33 8.17 -17.83
C LYS A 395 3.14 8.19 -16.53
N ILE A 396 3.17 7.07 -15.79
CA ILE A 396 3.84 7.00 -14.47
C ILE A 396 5.08 6.13 -14.61
N PRO A 397 6.28 6.72 -14.75
CA PRO A 397 7.50 5.97 -15.09
C PRO A 397 8.11 5.22 -13.89
N LEU A 398 7.72 5.57 -12.64
CA LEU A 398 8.36 5.05 -11.44
C LEU A 398 7.31 4.66 -10.39
N HIS A 399 7.54 3.53 -9.76
CA HIS A 399 6.68 3.04 -8.68
C HIS A 399 6.68 3.99 -7.46
N GLY A 400 5.50 4.32 -6.96
CA GLY A 400 5.33 5.19 -5.80
C GLY A 400 5.14 6.68 -6.13
N TYR A 401 5.30 7.08 -7.38
CA TYR A 401 5.19 8.49 -7.79
C TYR A 401 3.86 8.86 -8.45
N ASN A 402 2.82 8.05 -8.31
CA ASN A 402 1.50 8.30 -8.93
C ASN A 402 0.99 9.74 -8.69
N ASN A 403 0.98 10.20 -7.45
CA ASN A 403 0.53 11.55 -7.08
C ASN A 403 1.69 12.56 -6.99
N PHE A 404 2.92 12.14 -7.29
CA PHE A 404 4.15 12.91 -7.10
C PHE A 404 4.97 13.07 -8.40
N MET A 405 4.31 12.92 -9.56
CA MET A 405 4.93 13.09 -10.87
C MET A 405 5.63 14.45 -11.04
N HIS A 406 5.08 15.48 -10.40
CA HIS A 406 5.67 16.82 -10.42
C HIS A 406 7.09 16.88 -9.82
N LEU A 407 7.45 15.94 -8.93
CA LEU A 407 8.80 15.84 -8.37
C LEU A 407 9.81 15.31 -9.39
N LEU A 408 9.38 14.60 -10.42
CA LEU A 408 10.26 14.00 -11.42
C LEU A 408 10.71 14.98 -12.52
N GLU A 409 10.22 16.21 -12.51
CA GLU A 409 10.61 17.29 -13.42
C GLU A 409 10.50 16.92 -14.91
N GLY A 410 9.48 16.14 -15.27
CA GLY A 410 9.25 15.69 -16.65
C GLY A 410 10.14 14.53 -17.09
N ARG A 411 10.94 13.96 -16.20
CA ARG A 411 11.70 12.74 -16.50
C ARG A 411 10.75 11.57 -16.73
N ASP A 412 11.07 10.80 -17.76
CA ASP A 412 10.34 9.61 -18.17
C ASP A 412 11.33 8.54 -18.63
N TRP A 413 10.82 7.42 -19.10
CA TRP A 413 11.57 6.42 -19.80
C TRP A 413 12.14 7.00 -21.11
N PRO A 414 13.25 6.42 -21.63
CA PRO A 414 13.70 6.76 -22.97
C PRO A 414 12.60 6.43 -23.99
N ALA A 415 12.53 7.21 -25.06
CA ALA A 415 11.61 6.93 -26.16
C ALA A 415 11.90 5.54 -26.75
N PHE A 416 10.85 4.79 -27.09
CA PHE A 416 10.99 3.48 -27.73
C PHE A 416 11.76 3.59 -29.03
N SER A 417 12.85 2.81 -29.16
CA SER A 417 13.63 2.66 -30.38
C SER A 417 14.48 1.40 -30.34
N THR A 418 14.17 0.45 -31.18
CA THR A 418 14.96 -0.79 -31.35
C THR A 418 16.37 -0.45 -31.82
N GLU A 419 16.51 0.44 -32.84
CA GLU A 419 17.79 0.87 -33.39
C GLU A 419 18.62 1.64 -32.34
N GLY A 420 17.98 2.51 -31.56
CA GLY A 420 18.61 3.24 -30.45
C GLY A 420 19.11 2.32 -29.35
N ALA A 421 18.36 1.30 -29.00
CA ALA A 421 18.76 0.29 -28.01
C ALA A 421 19.99 -0.50 -28.48
N ILE A 422 20.00 -0.96 -29.76
CA ILE A 422 21.14 -1.66 -30.35
C ILE A 422 22.39 -0.75 -30.36
N ALA A 423 22.25 0.52 -30.74
CA ALA A 423 23.35 1.48 -30.74
C ALA A 423 23.92 1.68 -29.32
N LEU A 424 23.06 1.83 -28.30
CA LEU A 424 23.52 1.96 -26.90
C LEU A 424 24.24 0.71 -26.39
N LEU A 425 23.78 -0.50 -26.76
CA LEU A 425 24.48 -1.75 -26.41
C LEU A 425 25.86 -1.79 -27.06
N ALA A 426 25.99 -1.40 -28.35
CA ALA A 426 27.27 -1.34 -29.05
C ALA A 426 28.21 -0.32 -28.41
N GLU A 427 27.72 0.88 -28.06
CA GLU A 427 28.50 1.90 -27.33
C GLU A 427 28.95 1.41 -25.92
N ALA A 428 28.13 0.59 -25.25
CA ALA A 428 28.48 -0.01 -24.00
C ALA A 428 29.44 -1.20 -24.10
N GLY A 429 29.86 -1.60 -25.34
CA GLY A 429 30.78 -2.69 -25.58
C GLY A 429 30.13 -4.06 -25.82
N TYR A 430 28.82 -4.09 -26.03
CA TYR A 430 28.03 -5.32 -26.25
C TYR A 430 27.34 -5.34 -27.63
N PRO A 431 28.08 -5.19 -28.75
CA PRO A 431 27.48 -5.15 -30.10
C PRO A 431 26.81 -6.47 -30.50
N ASP A 432 27.22 -7.60 -29.89
CA ASP A 432 26.67 -8.93 -30.13
C ASP A 432 25.66 -9.36 -29.02
N GLY A 433 25.27 -8.42 -28.16
CA GLY A 433 24.39 -8.69 -27.03
C GLY A 433 25.04 -9.47 -25.88
N PHE A 434 24.20 -9.99 -24.99
CA PHE A 434 24.60 -10.84 -23.85
C PHE A 434 23.39 -11.64 -23.36
N SER A 435 23.62 -12.64 -22.50
CA SER A 435 22.53 -13.40 -21.87
C SER A 435 21.98 -12.68 -20.63
N ILE A 436 20.65 -12.61 -20.49
CA ILE A 436 19.97 -12.08 -19.33
C ILE A 436 18.76 -12.96 -18.94
N THR A 437 18.57 -13.19 -17.64
CA THR A 437 17.37 -13.87 -17.15
C THR A 437 16.23 -12.88 -16.95
N LEU A 438 15.03 -13.20 -17.49
CA LEU A 438 13.80 -12.45 -17.26
C LEU A 438 12.71 -13.38 -16.69
N THR A 439 12.14 -12.99 -15.54
CA THR A 439 11.16 -13.82 -14.83
C THR A 439 9.90 -13.02 -14.49
N PRO A 440 8.69 -13.42 -14.95
CA PRO A 440 7.46 -12.84 -14.46
C PRO A 440 7.23 -13.20 -13.00
N SER A 441 6.88 -12.23 -12.17
CA SER A 441 6.49 -12.50 -10.79
C SER A 441 5.03 -12.94 -10.73
N ILE A 442 4.74 -14.17 -11.10
CA ILE A 442 3.37 -14.69 -11.23
C ILE A 442 2.60 -14.55 -9.91
N ARG A 443 1.81 -13.50 -9.79
CA ARG A 443 1.08 -13.10 -8.58
C ARG A 443 -0.42 -12.92 -8.83
N GLY A 444 -0.87 -13.16 -10.06
CA GLY A 444 -2.27 -13.13 -10.46
C GLY A 444 -2.77 -11.78 -10.97
N ALA A 445 -1.89 -10.83 -11.30
CA ALA A 445 -2.30 -9.65 -12.06
C ALA A 445 -2.64 -10.04 -13.51
N ALA A 446 -3.61 -9.34 -14.10
CA ALA A 446 -3.93 -9.54 -15.51
C ALA A 446 -2.71 -9.20 -16.38
N ALA A 447 -2.51 -9.97 -17.45
CA ALA A 447 -1.44 -9.80 -18.43
C ALA A 447 0.00 -9.77 -17.83
N GLU A 448 0.18 -10.29 -16.61
CA GLU A 448 1.47 -10.26 -15.89
C GLU A 448 2.54 -11.12 -16.57
N VAL A 449 2.14 -12.27 -17.11
CA VAL A 449 3.04 -13.21 -17.80
C VAL A 449 3.19 -12.80 -19.26
N GLU A 450 2.10 -12.54 -19.93
CA GLU A 450 2.02 -12.16 -21.35
C GLU A 450 2.84 -10.91 -21.65
N GLY A 451 2.69 -9.86 -20.81
CA GLY A 451 3.49 -8.64 -20.96
C GLY A 451 4.99 -8.88 -20.79
N CYS A 452 5.36 -9.77 -19.86
CA CYS A 452 6.76 -10.13 -19.64
C CYS A 452 7.35 -10.96 -20.81
N GLU A 453 6.54 -11.83 -21.43
CA GLU A 453 6.95 -12.61 -22.61
C GLU A 453 7.20 -11.69 -23.82
N ILE A 454 6.35 -10.69 -24.02
CA ILE A 454 6.53 -9.70 -25.08
C ILE A 454 7.82 -8.88 -24.83
N ILE A 455 8.10 -8.48 -23.58
CA ILE A 455 9.36 -7.81 -23.24
C ILE A 455 10.56 -8.72 -23.53
N ALA A 456 10.49 -10.02 -23.22
CA ALA A 456 11.54 -10.97 -23.57
C ALA A 456 11.80 -11.00 -25.08
N GLN A 457 10.74 -11.01 -25.89
CA GLN A 457 10.89 -10.96 -27.35
C GLN A 457 11.52 -9.64 -27.81
N MET A 458 11.07 -8.50 -27.29
CA MET A 458 11.65 -7.19 -27.63
C MET A 458 13.14 -7.12 -27.27
N TRP A 459 13.56 -7.75 -26.19
CA TRP A 459 14.98 -7.85 -25.83
C TRP A 459 15.77 -8.80 -26.74
N ASN A 460 15.17 -9.90 -27.19
CA ASN A 460 15.78 -10.75 -28.22
C ASN A 460 15.95 -9.98 -29.56
N ASP A 461 14.99 -9.12 -29.91
CA ASP A 461 15.01 -8.32 -31.15
C ASP A 461 16.15 -7.28 -31.17
N ILE A 462 16.71 -6.90 -30.01
CA ILE A 462 17.90 -6.06 -29.90
C ILE A 462 19.21 -6.86 -29.72
N GLY A 463 19.19 -8.17 -29.94
CA GLY A 463 20.36 -9.04 -29.93
C GLY A 463 20.69 -9.68 -28.59
N LEU A 464 19.84 -9.57 -27.57
CA LEU A 464 20.06 -10.27 -26.30
C LEU A 464 19.65 -11.76 -26.41
N ASP A 465 20.25 -12.60 -25.58
CA ASP A 465 19.85 -13.99 -25.37
C ASP A 465 19.03 -14.06 -24.04
N VAL A 466 17.71 -13.98 -24.16
CA VAL A 466 16.83 -13.91 -22.99
C VAL A 466 16.45 -15.29 -22.48
N ASN A 467 16.99 -15.66 -21.30
CA ASN A 467 16.56 -16.84 -20.56
C ASN A 467 15.24 -16.54 -19.83
N PHE A 468 14.11 -16.76 -20.51
CA PHE A 468 12.78 -16.53 -19.93
C PHE A 468 12.38 -17.67 -19.00
N GLN A 469 12.17 -17.36 -17.69
CA GLN A 469 11.86 -18.35 -16.67
C GLN A 469 10.45 -18.19 -16.12
N ARG A 470 9.51 -19.03 -16.57
CA ARG A 470 8.16 -19.09 -16.03
C ARG A 470 8.13 -19.99 -14.79
N ILE A 471 8.42 -19.41 -13.61
CA ILE A 471 8.42 -20.14 -12.33
C ILE A 471 7.39 -19.54 -11.35
N PRO A 472 6.77 -20.35 -10.48
CA PRO A 472 5.84 -19.86 -9.47
C PRO A 472 6.52 -18.85 -8.53
N TYR A 473 5.79 -17.80 -8.16
CA TYR A 473 6.32 -16.76 -7.26
C TYR A 473 6.86 -17.31 -5.93
N GLY A 474 6.24 -18.38 -5.40
CA GLY A 474 6.71 -19.04 -4.19
C GLY A 474 8.14 -19.60 -4.31
N THR A 475 8.55 -20.01 -5.53
CA THR A 475 9.90 -20.49 -5.85
C THR A 475 10.86 -19.33 -6.11
N LEU A 476 10.41 -18.28 -6.80
CA LEU A 476 11.22 -17.08 -7.08
C LEU A 476 11.53 -16.29 -5.80
N ARG A 477 10.53 -16.10 -4.94
CA ARG A 477 10.62 -15.20 -3.79
C ARG A 477 11.80 -15.48 -2.83
N PRO A 478 12.16 -16.72 -2.47
CA PRO A 478 13.33 -17.00 -1.64
C PRO A 478 14.64 -16.45 -2.22
N THR A 479 14.84 -16.50 -3.53
CA THR A 479 16.06 -16.00 -4.18
C THR A 479 16.12 -14.45 -4.13
N LEU A 480 14.96 -13.78 -4.27
CA LEU A 480 14.87 -12.33 -4.12
C LEU A 480 15.18 -11.91 -2.68
N VAL A 481 14.65 -12.63 -1.69
CA VAL A 481 14.90 -12.37 -0.26
C VAL A 481 16.36 -12.60 0.11
N ALA A 482 16.96 -13.68 -0.42
CA ALA A 482 18.37 -14.01 -0.19
C ALA A 482 19.33 -13.09 -0.96
N ARG A 483 18.82 -12.22 -1.86
CA ARG A 483 19.63 -11.38 -2.76
C ARG A 483 20.65 -12.17 -3.58
N THR A 484 20.20 -13.32 -4.08
CA THR A 484 21.00 -14.19 -4.96
C THR A 484 20.54 -14.13 -6.41
N TYR A 485 19.36 -13.49 -6.67
CA TYR A 485 18.82 -13.38 -8.02
C TYR A 485 19.55 -12.29 -8.80
N GLN A 486 19.93 -12.64 -10.03
CA GLN A 486 20.51 -11.75 -11.03
C GLN A 486 19.60 -11.74 -12.26
N GLY A 487 19.52 -10.61 -12.99
CA GLY A 487 18.62 -10.44 -14.12
C GLY A 487 17.46 -9.51 -13.81
N ALA A 488 16.32 -9.71 -14.47
CA ALA A 488 15.18 -8.81 -14.32
C ALA A 488 13.88 -9.58 -14.02
N THR A 489 12.92 -8.89 -13.37
CA THR A 489 11.57 -9.41 -13.17
C THR A 489 10.52 -8.41 -13.62
N CYS A 490 9.44 -8.92 -14.23
CA CYS A 490 8.21 -8.17 -14.43
C CYS A 490 7.34 -8.32 -13.17
N HIS A 491 7.09 -7.23 -12.46
CA HIS A 491 6.50 -7.33 -11.12
C HIS A 491 5.30 -6.43 -10.96
N ALA A 492 4.14 -7.02 -10.70
CA ALA A 492 2.94 -6.28 -10.36
C ALA A 492 3.08 -5.57 -9.01
N GLY A 493 2.81 -4.28 -8.96
CA GLY A 493 2.87 -3.46 -7.76
C GLY A 493 1.64 -2.59 -7.59
N SER A 494 1.03 -2.63 -6.40
CA SER A 494 -0.06 -1.72 -6.08
C SER A 494 0.47 -0.28 -5.99
N PRO A 495 -0.30 0.71 -6.43
CA PRO A 495 0.05 2.11 -6.24
C PRO A 495 0.30 2.45 -4.76
N LEU A 496 1.19 3.38 -4.52
CA LEU A 496 1.54 3.86 -3.17
C LEU A 496 0.98 5.26 -2.93
N SER A 497 0.65 5.58 -1.68
CA SER A 497 0.17 6.91 -1.30
C SER A 497 1.26 7.97 -1.34
N THR A 498 2.51 7.59 -1.03
CA THR A 498 3.69 8.48 -1.03
C THR A 498 4.92 7.72 -1.52
N PRO A 499 5.94 8.40 -2.09
CA PRO A 499 7.23 7.78 -2.42
C PRO A 499 7.89 7.17 -1.17
N ALA A 500 7.89 7.86 -0.05
CA ALA A 500 8.49 7.42 1.22
C ALA A 500 7.96 6.06 1.68
N ARG A 501 6.67 5.76 1.45
CA ARG A 501 6.09 4.43 1.72
C ARG A 501 6.78 3.31 0.94
N GLY A 502 7.25 3.60 -0.26
CA GLY A 502 7.99 2.66 -1.12
C GLY A 502 9.39 2.36 -0.59
N TYR A 503 10.01 3.33 0.06
CA TYR A 503 11.42 3.30 0.41
C TYR A 503 11.80 2.13 1.31
N GLY A 504 10.93 1.75 2.25
CA GLY A 504 11.18 0.57 3.07
C GLY A 504 11.50 -0.70 2.28
N SER A 505 11.05 -0.81 1.03
CA SER A 505 11.33 -1.96 0.16
C SER A 505 12.64 -1.86 -0.63
N TYR A 506 13.38 -0.75 -0.50
CA TYR A 506 14.70 -0.58 -1.11
C TYR A 506 15.83 -0.57 -0.09
N LEU A 507 15.50 -0.38 1.20
CA LEU A 507 16.50 -0.33 2.26
C LEU A 507 17.15 -1.69 2.46
N SER A 508 18.44 -1.68 2.76
CA SER A 508 19.25 -2.88 3.02
C SER A 508 18.73 -3.71 4.20
N ALA A 509 18.15 -3.05 5.20
CA ALA A 509 17.53 -3.69 6.37
C ALA A 509 16.23 -4.45 6.04
N ASN A 510 15.61 -4.23 4.87
CA ASN A 510 14.38 -4.92 4.50
C ASN A 510 14.70 -6.34 3.99
N PRO A 511 14.07 -7.39 4.50
CA PRO A 511 14.29 -8.75 4.00
C PRO A 511 13.84 -8.94 2.54
N PHE A 512 12.93 -8.08 2.02
CA PHE A 512 12.46 -8.13 0.66
C PHE A 512 12.79 -6.81 -0.06
N ASN A 513 13.98 -6.76 -0.66
CA ASN A 513 14.43 -5.62 -1.46
C ASN A 513 13.96 -5.73 -2.92
N ARG A 514 13.88 -4.59 -3.63
CA ARG A 514 13.39 -4.47 -5.00
C ARG A 514 14.48 -4.46 -6.07
N GLY A 515 15.62 -5.07 -5.79
CA GLY A 515 16.69 -5.28 -6.77
C GLY A 515 17.88 -4.32 -6.65
N LEU A 516 17.83 -3.37 -5.73
CA LEU A 516 18.86 -2.35 -5.59
C LEU A 516 19.21 -2.10 -4.12
N GLU A 517 20.49 -2.12 -3.79
CA GLU A 517 21.07 -1.52 -2.58
C GLU A 517 22.22 -0.60 -3.03
N HIS A 518 22.13 0.68 -2.69
CA HIS A 518 23.11 1.69 -3.09
C HIS A 518 23.32 2.70 -1.96
N PRO A 519 24.59 3.03 -1.55
CA PRO A 519 24.85 3.90 -0.40
C PRO A 519 24.17 5.26 -0.47
N TYR A 520 24.24 5.92 -1.63
CA TYR A 520 23.63 7.23 -1.84
C TYR A 520 22.10 7.18 -1.72
N GLN A 521 21.47 6.17 -2.34
CA GLN A 521 20.03 5.98 -2.26
C GLN A 521 19.57 5.63 -0.84
N GLU A 522 20.31 4.77 -0.14
CA GLU A 522 20.03 4.39 1.25
C GLU A 522 19.98 5.64 2.16
N ASP A 523 20.99 6.52 2.04
CA ASP A 523 21.04 7.79 2.80
C ASP A 523 19.83 8.68 2.51
N LEU A 524 19.54 8.94 1.22
CA LEU A 524 18.41 9.79 0.83
C LEU A 524 17.08 9.25 1.38
N MET A 525 16.84 7.94 1.26
CA MET A 525 15.61 7.31 1.70
C MET A 525 15.44 7.33 3.21
N LEU A 526 16.50 7.05 3.96
CA LEU A 526 16.47 7.11 5.43
C LEU A 526 16.21 8.54 5.93
N ARG A 527 16.79 9.53 5.27
CA ARG A 527 16.56 10.95 5.59
C ARG A 527 15.12 11.36 5.24
N ALA A 528 14.62 10.98 4.06
CA ALA A 528 13.26 11.31 3.65
C ALA A 528 12.19 10.74 4.60
N GLN A 529 12.40 9.54 5.13
CA GLN A 529 11.47 8.93 6.09
C GLN A 529 11.40 9.66 7.45
N LYS A 530 12.41 10.43 7.79
CA LYS A 530 12.53 11.16 9.06
C LYS A 530 12.34 12.67 8.92
N GLU A 531 12.40 13.21 7.70
CA GLU A 531 12.30 14.65 7.46
C GLU A 531 10.87 15.15 7.71
N VAL A 532 10.70 15.96 8.73
CA VAL A 532 9.39 16.52 9.13
C VAL A 532 8.98 17.72 8.29
N ASP A 533 9.95 18.49 7.79
CA ASP A 533 9.69 19.62 6.89
C ASP A 533 9.25 19.09 5.51
N PRO A 534 8.01 19.36 5.07
CA PRO A 534 7.49 18.81 3.82
C PRO A 534 8.25 19.30 2.58
N VAL A 535 8.81 20.52 2.62
CA VAL A 535 9.58 21.08 1.48
C VAL A 535 10.91 20.34 1.34
N LYS A 536 11.61 20.12 2.46
CA LYS A 536 12.87 19.37 2.46
C LYS A 536 12.64 17.89 2.14
N ARG A 537 11.55 17.31 2.65
CA ARG A 537 11.17 15.92 2.34
C ARG A 537 10.89 15.76 0.84
N ASN A 538 10.09 16.65 0.24
CA ASN A 538 9.82 16.64 -1.20
C ASN A 538 11.10 16.74 -2.02
N GLN A 539 12.11 17.52 -1.55
CA GLN A 539 13.41 17.58 -2.23
C GLN A 539 14.15 16.24 -2.16
N LEU A 540 14.17 15.58 -1.00
CA LEU A 540 14.77 14.25 -0.86
C LEU A 540 14.05 13.20 -1.71
N GLU A 541 12.71 13.23 -1.74
CA GLU A 541 11.90 12.33 -2.58
C GLU A 541 12.15 12.58 -4.07
N LYS A 542 12.29 13.84 -4.48
CA LYS A 542 12.69 14.21 -5.83
C LYS A 542 14.06 13.62 -6.18
N ASP A 543 15.06 13.81 -5.31
CA ASP A 543 16.43 13.34 -5.54
C ASP A 543 16.48 11.81 -5.68
N VAL A 544 15.68 11.07 -4.88
CA VAL A 544 15.52 9.61 -5.02
C VAL A 544 14.91 9.25 -6.38
N GLY A 545 13.82 9.90 -6.77
CA GLY A 545 13.12 9.60 -8.02
C GLY A 545 13.99 9.87 -9.25
N ILE A 546 14.68 11.01 -9.24
CA ILE A 546 15.61 11.40 -10.30
C ILE A 546 16.77 10.40 -10.39
N PHE A 547 17.37 10.03 -9.25
CA PHE A 547 18.46 9.06 -9.21
C PHE A 547 18.06 7.71 -9.82
N LEU A 548 16.87 7.22 -9.48
CA LEU A 548 16.37 5.95 -10.02
C LEU A 548 16.12 5.99 -11.53
N LEU A 549 15.55 7.08 -12.03
CA LEU A 549 15.21 7.24 -13.45
C LEU A 549 16.46 7.54 -14.29
N ASP A 550 17.28 8.52 -13.89
CA ASP A 550 18.45 8.92 -14.66
C ASP A 550 19.51 7.80 -14.78
N ASN A 551 19.49 6.85 -13.84
CA ASN A 551 20.36 5.69 -13.84
C ASN A 551 19.68 4.38 -14.25
N ALA A 552 18.40 4.41 -14.62
CA ALA A 552 17.62 3.25 -15.07
C ALA A 552 17.72 2.04 -14.10
N LEU A 553 17.64 2.26 -12.79
CA LEU A 553 18.06 1.25 -11.81
C LEU A 553 17.04 0.14 -11.59
N THR A 554 15.89 0.45 -11.00
CA THR A 554 14.90 -0.59 -10.65
C THR A 554 13.51 -0.01 -10.39
N ASP A 555 12.50 -0.90 -10.34
CA ASP A 555 11.08 -0.60 -10.07
C ASP A 555 10.49 0.45 -11.03
N LEU A 556 11.05 0.47 -12.24
CA LEU A 556 10.64 1.35 -13.33
C LEU A 556 9.34 0.80 -13.93
N ARG A 557 8.32 1.65 -13.99
CA ARG A 557 6.97 1.23 -14.36
C ARG A 557 6.77 1.32 -15.87
N TYR A 558 6.62 0.18 -16.54
CA TYR A 558 6.42 0.17 -17.98
C TYR A 558 4.97 0.39 -18.41
N TYR A 559 3.96 0.04 -17.58
CA TYR A 559 2.59 0.55 -17.70
C TYR A 559 1.85 0.50 -16.37
N THR A 560 0.75 1.23 -16.31
CA THR A 560 -0.27 1.13 -15.27
C THR A 560 -1.56 0.63 -15.92
N MET A 561 -2.25 -0.32 -15.27
CA MET A 561 -3.50 -0.88 -15.77
C MET A 561 -4.67 -0.58 -14.83
N ASP A 562 -5.86 -0.54 -15.41
CA ASP A 562 -7.11 -0.45 -14.68
C ASP A 562 -7.46 -1.80 -14.02
N ALA A 563 -8.24 -1.76 -12.93
CA ALA A 563 -8.98 -2.92 -12.47
C ALA A 563 -10.37 -2.92 -13.12
N VAL A 564 -10.75 -4.00 -13.75
CA VAL A 564 -12.05 -4.13 -14.42
C VAL A 564 -12.80 -5.34 -13.87
N TRP A 565 -14.05 -5.12 -13.47
CA TRP A 565 -14.90 -6.14 -12.89
C TRP A 565 -16.23 -6.24 -13.63
N PRO A 566 -16.72 -7.44 -13.97
CA PRO A 566 -18.04 -7.62 -14.53
C PRO A 566 -19.11 -7.45 -13.46
N VAL A 567 -20.21 -6.83 -13.83
CA VAL A 567 -21.39 -6.59 -13.01
C VAL A 567 -22.56 -7.33 -13.63
N GLY A 568 -23.08 -8.33 -12.93
CA GLY A 568 -24.17 -9.16 -13.40
C GLY A 568 -25.51 -8.41 -13.48
N PRO A 569 -26.48 -8.95 -14.24
CA PRO A 569 -27.76 -8.28 -14.43
C PRO A 569 -28.59 -8.02 -13.18
N ARG A 570 -28.33 -8.77 -12.10
CA ARG A 570 -29.06 -8.67 -10.82
C ARG A 570 -28.56 -7.57 -9.89
N ILE A 571 -27.36 -7.03 -10.13
CA ILE A 571 -26.73 -6.05 -9.23
C ILE A 571 -26.56 -4.69 -9.91
N GLU A 572 -26.62 -3.63 -9.10
CA GLU A 572 -26.30 -2.28 -9.53
C GLU A 572 -24.78 -2.11 -9.61
N PRO A 573 -24.25 -1.35 -10.58
CA PRO A 573 -22.85 -0.96 -10.58
C PRO A 573 -22.50 -0.21 -9.29
N TRP A 574 -21.37 -0.61 -8.65
CA TRP A 574 -20.93 -0.03 -7.36
C TRP A 574 -19.64 0.79 -7.46
N GLY A 575 -19.29 1.30 -8.65
CA GLY A 575 -18.01 1.88 -9.01
C GLY A 575 -17.44 2.95 -8.07
N GLU A 576 -18.30 3.81 -7.49
CA GLU A 576 -17.86 4.83 -6.52
C GLU A 576 -17.30 4.24 -5.22
N PHE A 577 -17.59 2.98 -4.92
CA PHE A 577 -17.21 2.29 -3.70
C PHE A 577 -16.18 1.19 -3.92
N VAL A 578 -15.79 0.92 -5.15
CA VAL A 578 -14.70 -0.01 -5.45
C VAL A 578 -13.38 0.66 -5.10
N LYS A 579 -12.92 0.38 -3.90
CA LYS A 579 -11.72 0.99 -3.31
C LYS A 579 -10.52 0.06 -3.39
N THR A 580 -10.48 -0.77 -4.43
CA THR A 580 -9.33 -1.63 -4.64
C THR A 580 -8.28 -0.93 -5.49
N THR A 581 -7.07 -1.00 -5.03
CA THR A 581 -5.88 -0.63 -5.79
C THR A 581 -5.15 -1.88 -6.29
N ASP A 582 -5.82 -3.03 -6.31
CA ASP A 582 -5.23 -4.29 -6.73
C ASP A 582 -6.22 -5.07 -7.60
N VAL A 583 -5.88 -5.29 -8.86
CA VAL A 583 -6.70 -6.02 -9.85
C VAL A 583 -7.05 -7.46 -9.43
N ARG A 584 -6.31 -8.02 -8.48
CA ARG A 584 -6.52 -9.39 -8.00
C ARG A 584 -7.67 -9.52 -7.02
N GLN A 585 -8.34 -8.42 -6.66
CA GLN A 585 -9.22 -8.39 -5.50
C GLN A 585 -10.44 -7.53 -5.76
N ILE A 586 -11.61 -8.12 -5.61
CA ILE A 586 -12.87 -7.40 -5.52
C ILE A 586 -13.10 -7.03 -4.04
N ASN A 587 -13.50 -5.81 -3.76
CA ASN A 587 -13.93 -5.39 -2.44
C ASN A 587 -15.17 -4.49 -2.52
N GLY A 588 -15.65 -4.05 -1.37
CA GLY A 588 -16.84 -3.20 -1.31
C GLY A 588 -18.14 -3.98 -1.54
N TYR A 589 -18.15 -5.27 -1.26
CA TYR A 589 -19.36 -6.12 -1.40
C TYR A 589 -20.56 -5.58 -0.61
N GLU A 590 -20.33 -4.88 0.48
CA GLU A 590 -21.38 -4.25 1.29
C GLU A 590 -22.09 -3.10 0.58
N PHE A 591 -21.47 -2.53 -0.46
CA PHE A 591 -22.05 -1.45 -1.26
C PHE A 591 -22.81 -1.94 -2.49
N MET A 592 -22.69 -3.23 -2.85
CA MET A 592 -23.43 -3.81 -3.95
C MET A 592 -24.91 -3.87 -3.60
N GLN A 593 -25.75 -3.40 -4.52
CA GLN A 593 -27.21 -3.33 -4.35
C GLN A 593 -27.91 -4.22 -5.37
N HIS A 594 -29.13 -4.67 -5.03
CA HIS A 594 -29.99 -5.30 -6.01
C HIS A 594 -30.41 -4.30 -7.08
N ARG A 595 -30.32 -4.70 -8.34
CA ARG A 595 -30.90 -3.90 -9.43
C ARG A 595 -32.41 -3.90 -9.30
N LYS A 596 -33.03 -2.71 -9.38
CA LYS A 596 -34.48 -2.50 -9.30
C LYS A 596 -35.19 -2.93 -10.56
#